data_6afbd0a7b1fad88118fec0060f5bf212
#
_entry.id   6afbd0a7b1fad88118fec0060f5bf212
#
_cell.length_a   1.000
_cell.length_b   1.000
_cell.length_c   1.000
_cell.angle_alpha   90.00
_cell.angle_beta   90.00
_cell.angle_gamma   90.00
#
_symmetry.space_group_name_H-M   'P 1'
#
loop_
_entity.id
_entity.type
_entity.pdbx_description
1 polymer ?
#
loop_
_entity_poly.entity_id
_entity_poly.type
_entity_poly.pdbx_seq_one_letter_code
_entity_poly.pdbx_strand_id
1 'polypeptide(L)'
;MAACSSSKKVPATVKTTVLPMGDSVKLYEGSVAYSLPLTAFDFTVVAEKRVLKAGPYHRYADQFLGLKDVISEDKVIWELREVRIKPVLEVDPEHYYIIEADGLIETNALALKAAGLIMDISPTHFSEGDYSGEMSNESFRFEFRDMGSDEYFNIEKDTTYRLVELDTSFVRIPYVLERRRKLTLEEQAENTARILLELREGRHMILTGEANVFPQDRAAIDEINRLEDEYISLFSGKSHREIKSFKYFFVPSKEMVGKPNIIFRFSPESGVVDSKDISGRPIVVELNSTGKVSNVNMVSRDNSGLKQYDKLYYRIPELVNVRVTDGRRNLGNSRQYIYQFGPVINLPANYIIGK
;
A
#
# COMPACT_ATOMS: atom_id res chain seq x y z
N MET A 1 17.87 -66.98 -55.73
CA MET A 1 16.88 -65.91 -55.38
C MET A 1 16.71 -65.91 -53.87
N ALA A 2 17.33 -64.96 -53.20
CA ALA A 2 17.15 -64.77 -51.75
C ALA A 2 16.17 -63.65 -51.50
N ALA A 3 15.03 -63.96 -50.89
CA ALA A 3 14.01 -63.00 -50.54
C ALA A 3 14.38 -62.36 -49.20
N CYS A 4 14.78 -61.09 -49.21
CA CYS A 4 14.89 -60.28 -48.02
C CYS A 4 13.48 -59.93 -47.51
N SER A 5 13.04 -60.54 -46.41
CA SER A 5 11.88 -60.13 -45.66
C SER A 5 12.27 -58.95 -44.77
N SER A 6 11.95 -57.73 -45.17
CA SER A 6 12.01 -56.54 -44.30
C SER A 6 10.92 -56.61 -43.24
N SER A 7 11.25 -57.05 -42.04
CA SER A 7 10.34 -56.89 -40.89
C SER A 7 10.20 -55.42 -40.58
N LYS A 8 9.02 -54.81 -40.90
CA LYS A 8 8.64 -53.51 -40.38
C LYS A 8 8.56 -53.61 -38.84
N LYS A 9 9.55 -53.07 -38.15
CA LYS A 9 9.45 -52.85 -36.71
C LYS A 9 8.25 -51.92 -36.50
N VAL A 10 7.18 -52.44 -35.94
CA VAL A 10 6.09 -51.63 -35.37
C VAL A 10 6.73 -50.76 -34.30
N PRO A 11 6.60 -49.42 -34.34
CA PRO A 11 7.13 -48.57 -33.29
C PRO A 11 6.48 -49.02 -31.98
N ALA A 12 7.35 -49.29 -30.97
CA ALA A 12 6.90 -49.59 -29.62
C ALA A 12 5.97 -48.44 -29.18
N THR A 13 4.74 -48.74 -28.84
CA THR A 13 3.80 -47.78 -28.29
C THR A 13 4.38 -47.29 -26.95
N VAL A 14 4.84 -46.07 -26.96
CA VAL A 14 5.33 -45.39 -25.76
C VAL A 14 4.19 -45.36 -24.75
N LYS A 15 4.41 -46.01 -23.60
CA LYS A 15 3.41 -46.08 -22.55
C LYS A 15 3.69 -44.93 -21.58
N THR A 16 2.82 -43.93 -21.60
CA THR A 16 2.87 -42.80 -20.68
C THR A 16 1.91 -43.05 -19.55
N THR A 17 2.37 -42.93 -18.32
CA THR A 17 1.52 -43.05 -17.13
C THR A 17 1.56 -41.74 -16.38
N VAL A 18 0.39 -41.18 -16.04
CA VAL A 18 0.27 -39.95 -15.23
C VAL A 18 -0.40 -40.31 -13.90
N LEU A 19 0.31 -40.12 -12.83
CA LEU A 19 -0.12 -40.46 -11.48
C LEU A 19 -0.31 -39.21 -10.63
N PRO A 20 -1.38 -39.10 -9.84
CA PRO A 20 -1.45 -38.06 -8.81
C PRO A 20 -0.36 -38.29 -7.78
N MET A 21 0.33 -37.21 -7.36
CA MET A 21 1.35 -37.29 -6.34
C MET A 21 0.70 -37.52 -4.97
N GLY A 22 1.17 -38.54 -4.26
CA GLY A 22 0.71 -38.90 -2.92
C GLY A 22 1.83 -39.57 -2.15
N ASP A 23 1.66 -39.77 -0.83
CA ASP A 23 2.68 -40.30 0.09
C ASP A 23 3.26 -41.68 -0.28
N SER A 24 2.56 -42.42 -1.14
CA SER A 24 2.96 -43.79 -1.56
C SER A 24 3.51 -43.86 -2.97
N VAL A 25 3.68 -42.75 -3.68
CA VAL A 25 4.16 -42.74 -5.04
C VAL A 25 5.68 -42.78 -5.05
N LYS A 26 6.27 -43.80 -5.72
CA LYS A 26 7.71 -43.89 -5.93
C LYS A 26 8.07 -43.10 -7.18
N LEU A 27 8.98 -42.14 -7.04
CA LEU A 27 9.57 -41.40 -8.15
C LEU A 27 10.69 -42.25 -8.78
N TYR A 28 10.61 -42.49 -10.07
CA TYR A 28 11.68 -43.12 -10.83
C TYR A 28 12.56 -42.04 -11.45
N GLU A 29 13.84 -42.39 -11.68
CA GLU A 29 14.77 -41.51 -12.37
C GLU A 29 14.23 -41.22 -13.80
N GLY A 30 14.10 -39.93 -14.15
CA GLY A 30 13.51 -39.50 -15.42
C GLY A 30 12.01 -39.15 -15.36
N SER A 31 11.35 -39.29 -14.20
CA SER A 31 9.97 -38.82 -14.03
C SER A 31 9.90 -37.30 -14.05
N VAL A 32 8.84 -36.74 -14.65
CA VAL A 32 8.57 -35.29 -14.69
C VAL A 32 7.38 -34.99 -13.83
N ALA A 33 7.56 -34.13 -12.84
CA ALA A 33 6.47 -33.66 -11.99
C ALA A 33 5.92 -32.31 -12.50
N TYR A 34 4.60 -32.17 -12.48
CA TYR A 34 3.91 -30.92 -12.78
C TYR A 34 2.74 -30.68 -11.85
N SER A 35 2.31 -29.43 -11.74
CA SER A 35 1.11 -29.04 -11.01
C SER A 35 0.10 -28.37 -11.91
N LEU A 36 -1.16 -28.38 -11.51
CA LEU A 36 -2.14 -27.50 -12.10
C LEU A 36 -1.96 -26.07 -11.57
N PRO A 37 -2.23 -25.04 -12.41
CA PRO A 37 -2.17 -23.66 -11.98
C PRO A 37 -3.30 -23.32 -11.03
N LEU A 38 -2.98 -22.47 -10.05
CA LEU A 38 -3.89 -21.82 -9.12
C LEU A 38 -3.73 -20.31 -9.28
N THR A 39 -4.83 -19.57 -9.36
CA THR A 39 -4.78 -18.11 -9.42
C THR A 39 -4.91 -17.55 -8.01
N ALA A 40 -3.93 -16.77 -7.61
CA ALA A 40 -3.99 -15.92 -6.44
C ALA A 40 -4.04 -14.44 -6.87
N PHE A 41 -4.34 -13.55 -5.95
CA PHE A 41 -4.34 -12.11 -6.17
C PHE A 41 -3.44 -11.42 -5.16
N ASP A 42 -2.53 -10.59 -5.68
CA ASP A 42 -1.82 -9.60 -4.90
C ASP A 42 -2.60 -8.28 -4.94
N PHE A 43 -3.10 -7.86 -3.79
CA PHE A 43 -3.69 -6.55 -3.63
C PHE A 43 -2.64 -5.59 -3.10
N THR A 44 -2.35 -4.55 -3.85
CA THR A 44 -1.53 -3.42 -3.38
C THR A 44 -2.45 -2.27 -3.03
N VAL A 45 -2.49 -1.94 -1.75
CA VAL A 45 -3.32 -0.89 -1.17
C VAL A 45 -2.45 0.33 -0.92
N VAL A 46 -2.79 1.46 -1.55
CA VAL A 46 -2.09 2.74 -1.37
C VAL A 46 -2.97 3.65 -0.53
N ALA A 47 -2.46 4.05 0.62
CA ALA A 47 -3.13 4.98 1.53
C ALA A 47 -2.24 6.19 1.83
N GLU A 48 -2.83 7.37 1.90
CA GLU A 48 -2.18 8.60 2.32
C GLU A 48 -2.48 8.85 3.80
N LYS A 49 -1.41 9.00 4.57
CA LYS A 49 -1.47 9.45 5.97
C LYS A 49 -1.15 10.93 6.00
N ARG A 50 -2.05 11.73 6.51
CA ARG A 50 -1.86 13.15 6.74
C ARG A 50 -1.81 13.41 8.23
N VAL A 51 -0.68 13.89 8.70
CA VAL A 51 -0.51 14.31 10.09
C VAL A 51 -0.62 15.82 10.15
N LEU A 52 -1.58 16.31 10.91
CA LEU A 52 -1.83 17.73 11.15
C LEU A 52 -1.34 18.06 12.55
N LYS A 53 -0.59 19.16 12.68
CA LYS A 53 -0.10 19.65 13.96
C LYS A 53 -0.49 21.09 14.13
N ALA A 54 -1.24 21.41 15.19
CA ALA A 54 -1.64 22.77 15.50
C ALA A 54 -0.43 23.64 15.86
N GLY A 55 -0.43 24.85 15.35
CA GLY A 55 0.57 25.84 15.73
C GLY A 55 0.36 26.30 17.18
N PRO A 56 1.44 26.67 17.90
CA PRO A 56 1.33 27.15 19.27
C PRO A 56 0.43 28.38 19.40
N TYR A 57 0.34 29.21 18.36
CA TYR A 57 -0.44 30.46 18.34
C TYR A 57 -1.72 30.36 17.51
N HIS A 58 -2.20 29.16 17.19
CA HIS A 58 -3.37 28.95 16.33
C HIS A 58 -4.63 29.71 16.81
N ARG A 59 -4.80 29.90 18.13
CA ARG A 59 -5.94 30.60 18.72
C ARG A 59 -5.96 32.09 18.42
N TYR A 60 -4.80 32.67 18.16
CA TYR A 60 -4.60 34.10 17.90
C TYR A 60 -4.42 34.40 16.41
N ALA A 61 -4.54 33.40 15.54
CA ALA A 61 -4.30 33.51 14.10
C ALA A 61 -5.24 34.50 13.41
N ASP A 62 -6.53 34.46 13.74
CA ASP A 62 -7.53 35.40 13.20
C ASP A 62 -7.32 36.79 13.77
N GLN A 63 -7.07 36.91 15.07
CA GLN A 63 -6.90 38.17 15.79
C GLN A 63 -5.73 39.01 15.26
N PHE A 64 -4.56 38.39 15.08
CA PHE A 64 -3.34 39.13 14.72
C PHE A 64 -3.00 39.10 13.23
N LEU A 65 -3.42 38.04 12.50
CA LEU A 65 -3.06 37.86 11.09
C LEU A 65 -4.27 37.72 10.15
N GLY A 66 -5.51 37.70 10.68
CA GLY A 66 -6.72 37.48 9.89
C GLY A 66 -6.81 36.08 9.25
N LEU A 67 -6.07 35.09 9.77
CA LEU A 67 -6.07 33.74 9.26
C LEU A 67 -7.21 32.93 9.90
N LYS A 68 -8.19 32.51 9.08
CA LYS A 68 -9.38 31.77 9.53
C LYS A 68 -9.21 30.26 9.37
N ASP A 69 -8.56 29.82 8.29
CA ASP A 69 -8.37 28.40 7.96
C ASP A 69 -7.04 27.91 8.52
N VAL A 70 -7.02 27.58 9.81
CA VAL A 70 -5.84 27.12 10.51
C VAL A 70 -6.05 25.73 11.12
N ILE A 71 -4.95 24.99 11.31
CA ILE A 71 -4.99 23.72 12.02
C ILE A 71 -5.13 24.02 13.52
N SER A 72 -6.33 23.82 14.05
CA SER A 72 -6.67 24.10 15.45
C SER A 72 -6.40 22.94 16.41
N GLU A 73 -6.26 21.71 15.89
CA GLU A 73 -6.09 20.48 16.67
C GLU A 73 -5.11 19.55 16.01
N ASP A 74 -4.37 18.83 16.84
CA ASP A 74 -3.51 17.73 16.38
C ASP A 74 -4.38 16.58 15.90
N LYS A 75 -4.19 16.16 14.63
CA LYS A 75 -5.00 15.11 14.03
C LYS A 75 -4.22 14.28 13.04
N VAL A 76 -4.50 12.99 13.01
CA VAL A 76 -4.04 12.09 11.96
C VAL A 76 -5.24 11.69 11.12
N ILE A 77 -5.14 11.88 9.81
CA ILE A 77 -6.19 11.56 8.85
C ILE A 77 -5.61 10.61 7.82
N TRP A 78 -6.34 9.51 7.59
CA TRP A 78 -6.00 8.57 6.55
C TRP A 78 -7.00 8.66 5.40
N GLU A 79 -6.49 8.53 4.19
CA GLU A 79 -7.29 8.48 2.97
C GLU A 79 -6.82 7.31 2.11
N LEU A 80 -7.78 6.45 1.74
CA LEU A 80 -7.54 5.36 0.81
C LEU A 80 -7.48 5.92 -0.61
N ARG A 81 -6.32 5.83 -1.27
CA ARG A 81 -6.07 6.40 -2.59
C ARG A 81 -6.39 5.41 -3.69
N GLU A 82 -5.87 4.19 -3.60
CA GLU A 82 -5.95 3.20 -4.67
C GLU A 82 -5.86 1.78 -4.12
N VAL A 83 -6.54 0.85 -4.79
CA VAL A 83 -6.38 -0.59 -4.60
C VAL A 83 -6.10 -1.22 -5.97
N ARG A 84 -4.88 -1.73 -6.16
CA ARG A 84 -4.46 -2.44 -7.37
C ARG A 84 -4.61 -3.92 -7.19
N ILE A 85 -5.09 -4.60 -8.23
CA ILE A 85 -5.31 -6.04 -8.26
C ILE A 85 -4.34 -6.63 -9.29
N LYS A 86 -3.44 -7.51 -8.86
CA LYS A 86 -2.53 -8.23 -9.75
C LYS A 86 -2.76 -9.73 -9.60
N PRO A 87 -3.12 -10.46 -10.66
CA PRO A 87 -3.19 -11.91 -10.61
C PRO A 87 -1.77 -12.49 -10.57
N VAL A 88 -1.59 -13.51 -9.76
CA VAL A 88 -0.36 -14.31 -9.64
C VAL A 88 -0.75 -15.76 -9.85
N LEU A 89 0.04 -16.48 -10.65
CA LEU A 89 -0.13 -17.91 -10.83
C LEU A 89 0.78 -18.65 -9.86
N GLU A 90 0.18 -19.59 -9.14
CA GLU A 90 0.86 -20.46 -8.20
C GLU A 90 0.60 -21.92 -8.52
N VAL A 91 1.41 -22.80 -7.99
CA VAL A 91 1.20 -24.24 -8.06
C VAL A 91 0.06 -24.64 -7.12
N ASP A 92 -0.86 -25.47 -7.59
CA ASP A 92 -1.95 -25.99 -6.77
C ASP A 92 -1.46 -27.21 -5.96
N PRO A 93 -1.31 -27.09 -4.63
CA PRO A 93 -0.77 -28.17 -3.80
C PRO A 93 -1.64 -29.43 -3.75
N GLU A 94 -2.93 -29.33 -4.11
CA GLU A 94 -3.83 -30.46 -4.14
C GLU A 94 -3.80 -31.23 -5.47
N HIS A 95 -3.14 -30.65 -6.50
CA HIS A 95 -3.16 -31.19 -7.85
C HIS A 95 -1.75 -31.32 -8.45
N TYR A 96 -0.91 -32.12 -7.80
CA TYR A 96 0.39 -32.53 -8.31
C TYR A 96 0.27 -33.84 -9.08
N TYR A 97 0.95 -33.92 -10.22
CA TYR A 97 0.99 -35.10 -11.08
C TYR A 97 2.41 -35.44 -11.47
N ILE A 98 2.65 -36.74 -11.64
CA ILE A 98 3.92 -37.28 -12.10
C ILE A 98 3.68 -37.94 -13.45
N ILE A 99 4.53 -37.60 -14.39
CA ILE A 99 4.57 -38.23 -15.71
C ILE A 99 5.74 -39.21 -15.72
N GLU A 100 5.44 -40.50 -15.87
CA GLU A 100 6.41 -41.54 -16.14
C GLU A 100 6.35 -41.88 -17.62
N ALA A 101 7.50 -41.86 -18.30
CA ALA A 101 7.56 -42.12 -19.71
C ALA A 101 8.66 -43.08 -20.10
N ASP A 102 8.28 -44.08 -20.88
CA ASP A 102 9.20 -44.87 -21.68
C ASP A 102 9.31 -44.22 -23.06
N GLY A 103 10.08 -43.12 -23.18
CA GLY A 103 10.28 -42.40 -24.44
C GLY A 103 9.67 -40.99 -24.50
N LEU A 104 9.80 -40.33 -25.64
CA LEU A 104 9.50 -38.89 -25.85
C LEU A 104 8.05 -38.46 -25.53
N ILE A 105 7.85 -37.89 -24.36
CA ILE A 105 6.57 -37.23 -23.96
C ILE A 105 6.53 -35.73 -24.30
N GLU A 106 7.48 -35.23 -24.99
CA GLU A 106 7.83 -33.83 -24.94
C GLU A 106 6.80 -32.85 -25.51
N THR A 107 6.02 -33.25 -26.51
CA THR A 107 5.21 -32.27 -27.27
C THR A 107 3.96 -31.74 -26.55
N ASN A 108 3.17 -32.61 -25.94
CA ASN A 108 1.89 -32.18 -25.34
C ASN A 108 2.08 -31.48 -23.98
N ALA A 109 2.97 -32.01 -23.13
CA ALA A 109 3.28 -31.37 -21.84
C ALA A 109 3.91 -29.99 -22.06
N LEU A 110 4.83 -29.84 -23.00
CA LEU A 110 5.43 -28.55 -23.37
C LEU A 110 4.38 -27.59 -23.94
N ALA A 111 3.46 -28.06 -24.78
CA ALA A 111 2.38 -27.23 -25.31
C ALA A 111 1.40 -26.74 -24.21
N LEU A 112 1.03 -27.62 -23.29
CA LEU A 112 0.18 -27.26 -22.15
C LEU A 112 0.90 -26.28 -21.19
N LYS A 113 2.19 -26.46 -20.99
CA LYS A 113 3.02 -25.55 -20.21
C LYS A 113 3.11 -24.17 -20.89
N ALA A 114 3.39 -24.12 -22.19
CA ALA A 114 3.45 -22.89 -22.95
C ALA A 114 2.09 -22.14 -22.95
N ALA A 115 0.98 -22.87 -22.90
CA ALA A 115 -0.36 -22.32 -22.76
C ALA A 115 -0.72 -21.91 -21.31
N GLY A 116 0.16 -22.14 -20.34
CA GLY A 116 -0.10 -21.85 -18.92
C GLY A 116 -1.16 -22.75 -18.28
N LEU A 117 -1.45 -23.90 -18.87
CA LEU A 117 -2.48 -24.83 -18.39
C LEU A 117 -1.94 -25.87 -17.39
N ILE A 118 -0.60 -26.01 -17.34
CA ILE A 118 0.16 -26.74 -16.34
C ILE A 118 1.39 -25.94 -15.92
N MET A 119 1.92 -26.20 -14.73
CA MET A 119 3.07 -25.50 -14.17
C MET A 119 4.16 -26.50 -13.77
N ASP A 120 5.43 -26.13 -13.97
CA ASP A 120 6.55 -26.86 -13.40
C ASP A 120 6.59 -26.68 -11.88
N ILE A 121 6.99 -27.73 -11.19
CA ILE A 121 7.33 -27.65 -9.77
C ILE A 121 8.80 -27.21 -9.68
N SER A 122 9.09 -25.99 -10.09
CA SER A 122 10.41 -25.40 -9.96
C SER A 122 10.42 -24.35 -8.85
N PRO A 123 11.39 -24.40 -7.91
CA PRO A 123 11.49 -23.41 -6.84
C PRO A 123 11.71 -21.97 -7.33
N THR A 124 12.10 -21.78 -8.59
CA THR A 124 12.32 -20.46 -9.19
C THR A 124 11.03 -19.66 -9.46
N HIS A 125 9.86 -20.29 -9.37
CA HIS A 125 8.57 -19.65 -9.54
C HIS A 125 7.89 -19.25 -8.22
N PHE A 126 8.47 -19.63 -7.08
CA PHE A 126 8.03 -19.10 -5.79
C PHE A 126 8.57 -17.67 -5.67
N SER A 127 7.75 -16.70 -6.01
CA SER A 127 7.97 -15.33 -5.58
C SER A 127 7.87 -15.34 -4.05
N GLU A 128 9.00 -15.24 -3.35
CA GLU A 128 8.98 -14.78 -1.96
C GLU A 128 8.32 -13.41 -1.94
N GLY A 129 7.00 -13.41 -1.84
CA GLY A 129 6.26 -12.20 -1.59
C GLY A 129 6.61 -11.77 -0.18
N ASP A 130 7.40 -10.72 -0.06
CA ASP A 130 7.58 -9.99 1.18
C ASP A 130 6.21 -9.44 1.60
N TYR A 131 5.43 -10.27 2.31
CA TYR A 131 4.12 -9.93 2.87
C TYR A 131 4.24 -9.17 4.19
N SER A 132 5.46 -8.88 4.64
CA SER A 132 5.71 -7.97 5.72
C SER A 132 5.42 -6.56 5.22
N GLY A 133 4.25 -6.05 5.56
CA GLY A 133 4.03 -4.61 5.53
C GLY A 133 5.07 -3.98 6.45
N GLU A 134 6.21 -3.59 5.90
CA GLU A 134 7.14 -2.72 6.61
C GLU A 134 6.39 -1.42 6.91
N MET A 135 5.84 -1.39 8.10
CA MET A 135 5.53 -0.13 8.76
C MET A 135 6.90 0.49 9.11
N SER A 136 7.48 1.26 8.20
CA SER A 136 8.49 2.21 8.59
C SER A 136 7.82 3.19 9.54
N ASN A 137 8.00 2.96 10.82
CA ASN A 137 7.56 3.85 11.89
C ASN A 137 8.56 5.00 12.04
N GLU A 138 8.96 5.64 10.96
CA GLU A 138 9.61 6.93 11.08
C GLU A 138 8.56 7.94 11.52
N SER A 139 8.55 8.22 12.82
CA SER A 139 7.71 9.27 13.38
C SER A 139 8.28 10.62 12.95
N PHE A 140 7.70 11.21 11.93
CA PHE A 140 8.00 12.59 11.56
C PHE A 140 7.70 13.51 12.76
N ARG A 141 8.71 14.27 13.22
CA ARG A 141 8.55 15.24 14.29
C ARG A 141 8.40 16.63 13.71
N PHE A 142 7.33 17.30 14.07
CA PHE A 142 7.15 18.71 13.77
C PHE A 142 7.94 19.54 14.79
N GLU A 143 8.81 20.39 14.31
CA GLU A 143 9.47 21.40 15.13
C GLU A 143 8.86 22.78 14.81
N PHE A 144 8.46 23.49 15.85
CA PHE A 144 8.07 24.88 15.78
C PHE A 144 9.15 25.72 16.43
N ARG A 145 9.76 26.61 15.67
CA ARG A 145 10.81 27.51 16.18
C ARG A 145 10.31 28.93 16.14
N ASP A 146 10.10 29.50 17.31
CA ASP A 146 9.83 30.92 17.45
C ASP A 146 11.16 31.64 17.63
N MET A 147 11.74 32.09 16.51
CA MET A 147 13.00 32.85 16.51
C MET A 147 12.78 34.34 16.84
N GLY A 148 11.52 34.77 16.96
CA GLY A 148 11.15 36.16 17.24
C GLY A 148 11.04 36.51 18.71
N SER A 149 11.04 35.53 19.59
CA SER A 149 10.92 35.76 21.01
C SER A 149 12.20 35.41 21.77
N ASP A 150 13.32 36.10 21.44
CA ASP A 150 14.53 36.02 22.24
C ASP A 150 14.31 36.55 23.68
N GLU A 151 13.28 37.35 23.87
CA GLU A 151 12.90 37.89 25.16
C GLU A 151 11.59 37.29 25.67
N TYR A 152 11.65 36.11 26.29
CA TYR A 152 10.51 35.52 26.98
C TYR A 152 10.04 36.28 28.23
N PHE A 153 10.68 37.38 28.56
CA PHE A 153 10.42 38.14 29.79
C PHE A 153 10.21 39.59 29.47
N ASN A 154 9.15 40.15 30.01
CA ASN A 154 8.93 41.60 30.06
C ASN A 154 9.48 42.14 31.39
N ILE A 155 10.08 43.33 31.36
CA ILE A 155 10.52 44.02 32.56
C ILE A 155 9.47 45.01 32.98
N GLU A 156 8.67 44.62 33.96
CA GLU A 156 7.71 45.53 34.58
C GLU A 156 8.42 46.45 35.58
N LYS A 157 8.28 47.77 35.37
CA LYS A 157 8.83 48.77 36.29
C LYS A 157 7.71 49.27 37.16
N ASP A 158 7.75 48.89 38.43
CA ASP A 158 6.84 49.36 39.44
C ASP A 158 7.51 50.41 40.29
N THR A 159 6.82 51.58 40.45
CA THR A 159 7.35 52.69 41.26
C THR A 159 6.84 52.55 42.69
N THR A 160 7.71 52.14 43.58
CA THR A 160 7.41 51.98 44.98
C THR A 160 8.06 53.13 45.75
N TYR A 161 7.48 53.52 46.86
CA TYR A 161 7.96 54.64 47.68
C TYR A 161 8.57 54.11 48.98
N ARG A 162 9.78 54.54 49.28
CA ARG A 162 10.42 54.32 50.56
C ARG A 162 10.26 55.54 51.42
N LEU A 163 9.73 55.35 52.63
CA LEU A 163 9.70 56.41 53.65
C LEU A 163 11.07 56.53 54.28
N VAL A 164 11.63 57.71 54.18
CA VAL A 164 12.91 58.03 54.83
C VAL A 164 12.61 59.13 55.81
N GLU A 165 13.01 58.90 57.05
CA GLU A 165 12.92 59.87 58.15
C GLU A 165 14.07 60.89 58.04
N LEU A 166 13.73 62.16 57.89
CA LEU A 166 14.66 63.27 57.84
C LEU A 166 14.28 64.23 58.96
N ASP A 167 15.06 64.25 60.03
CA ASP A 167 14.88 65.07 61.21
C ASP A 167 13.51 64.92 61.90
N THR A 168 12.53 65.73 61.54
CA THR A 168 11.12 65.74 62.07
C THR A 168 10.10 65.41 61.08
N SER A 169 10.45 65.00 59.83
CA SER A 169 9.50 64.77 58.78
C SER A 169 9.82 63.45 57.98
N PHE A 170 8.76 62.75 57.48
CA PHE A 170 8.94 61.60 56.60
C PHE A 170 8.80 62.04 55.14
N VAL A 171 9.86 61.73 54.35
CA VAL A 171 9.86 62.02 52.92
C VAL A 171 9.69 60.69 52.15
N ARG A 172 8.78 60.68 51.18
CA ARG A 172 8.60 59.54 50.25
C ARG A 172 9.59 59.67 49.11
N ILE A 173 10.55 58.77 49.05
CA ILE A 173 11.49 58.72 47.95
C ILE A 173 11.01 57.62 46.99
N PRO A 174 10.73 57.95 45.72
CA PRO A 174 10.38 56.93 44.74
C PRO A 174 11.61 56.09 44.35
N TYR A 175 11.44 54.81 44.30
CA TYR A 175 12.42 53.91 43.67
C TYR A 175 11.72 52.94 42.74
N VAL A 176 12.37 52.57 41.63
CA VAL A 176 11.83 51.70 40.62
C VAL A 176 12.21 50.25 40.96
N LEU A 177 11.23 49.43 41.10
CA LEU A 177 11.38 47.99 41.30
C LEU A 177 11.21 47.31 39.94
N GLU A 178 12.26 46.73 39.41
CA GLU A 178 12.17 45.98 38.17
C GLU A 178 11.84 44.51 38.48
N ARG A 179 10.71 44.04 37.96
CA ARG A 179 10.30 42.64 38.02
C ARG A 179 10.33 42.03 36.61
N ARG A 180 10.98 40.90 36.47
CA ARG A 180 10.88 40.09 35.23
C ARG A 180 9.61 39.28 35.29
N ARG A 181 8.69 39.54 34.36
CA ARG A 181 7.45 38.75 34.14
C ARG A 181 7.61 37.96 32.87
N LYS A 182 7.30 36.64 32.92
CA LYS A 182 7.22 35.82 31.71
C LYS A 182 6.11 36.33 30.83
N LEU A 183 6.34 36.43 29.51
CA LEU A 183 5.32 36.78 28.53
C LEU A 183 4.19 35.74 28.53
N THR A 184 2.96 36.21 28.41
CA THR A 184 1.81 35.36 28.16
C THR A 184 1.88 34.82 26.73
N LEU A 185 1.15 33.74 26.44
CA LEU A 185 1.06 33.16 25.10
C LEU A 185 0.54 34.17 24.08
N GLU A 186 -0.40 35.03 24.49
CA GLU A 186 -0.93 36.10 23.67
C GLU A 186 0.11 37.15 23.29
N GLU A 187 0.88 37.63 24.28
CA GLU A 187 1.96 38.58 24.05
C GLU A 187 3.08 38.00 23.16
N GLN A 188 3.39 36.70 23.30
CA GLN A 188 4.32 36.01 22.41
C GLN A 188 3.76 35.96 20.98
N ALA A 189 2.50 35.61 20.82
CA ALA A 189 1.83 35.57 19.52
C ALA A 189 1.80 36.96 18.85
N GLU A 190 1.49 38.03 19.62
CA GLU A 190 1.49 39.40 19.11
C GLU A 190 2.89 39.83 18.64
N ASN A 191 3.93 39.58 19.44
CA ASN A 191 5.30 39.86 19.05
C ASN A 191 5.70 39.11 17.78
N THR A 192 5.39 37.81 17.68
CA THR A 192 5.68 37.00 16.52
C THR A 192 4.94 37.50 15.28
N ALA A 193 3.66 37.88 15.42
CA ALA A 193 2.87 38.45 14.32
C ALA A 193 3.48 39.79 13.83
N ARG A 194 3.94 40.65 14.75
CA ARG A 194 4.61 41.92 14.40
C ARG A 194 5.88 41.66 13.59
N ILE A 195 6.73 40.73 14.02
CA ILE A 195 7.96 40.37 13.30
C ILE A 195 7.63 39.81 11.91
N LEU A 196 6.60 38.99 11.78
CA LEU A 196 6.16 38.47 10.48
C LEU A 196 5.71 39.60 9.55
N LEU A 197 4.97 40.59 10.06
CA LEU A 197 4.55 41.75 9.27
C LEU A 197 5.72 42.62 8.87
N GLU A 198 6.70 42.85 9.75
CA GLU A 198 7.95 43.56 9.46
C GLU A 198 8.79 42.83 8.39
N LEU A 199 8.87 41.51 8.44
CA LEU A 199 9.53 40.70 7.40
C LEU A 199 8.85 40.87 6.04
N ARG A 200 7.52 40.84 5.99
CA ARG A 200 6.74 41.07 4.75
C ARG A 200 6.93 42.46 4.20
N GLU A 201 6.93 43.47 5.04
CA GLU A 201 7.19 44.84 4.65
C GLU A 201 8.61 45.00 4.11
N GLY A 202 9.61 44.46 4.81
CA GLY A 202 10.99 44.46 4.38
C GLY A 202 11.19 43.77 3.03
N ARG A 203 10.56 42.60 2.83
CA ARG A 203 10.57 41.92 1.52
C ARG A 203 9.92 42.76 0.44
N HIS A 204 8.80 43.41 0.74
CA HIS A 204 8.12 44.30 -0.21
C HIS A 204 9.01 45.45 -0.62
N MET A 205 9.65 46.15 0.32
CA MET A 205 10.57 47.26 0.03
C MET A 205 11.79 46.81 -0.81
N ILE A 206 12.29 45.61 -0.57
CA ILE A 206 13.37 45.04 -1.40
C ILE A 206 12.89 44.77 -2.84
N LEU A 207 11.70 44.19 -3.00
CA LEU A 207 11.16 43.82 -4.33
C LEU A 207 10.70 45.05 -5.14
N THR A 208 10.24 46.12 -4.48
CA THR A 208 9.83 47.35 -5.13
C THR A 208 10.99 48.32 -5.42
N GLY A 209 12.17 48.04 -4.86
CA GLY A 209 13.34 48.91 -5.01
C GLY A 209 13.30 50.13 -4.09
N GLU A 210 12.41 50.18 -3.11
CA GLU A 210 12.35 51.23 -2.08
C GLU A 210 13.45 51.08 -1.03
N ALA A 211 13.90 49.86 -0.81
CA ALA A 211 15.09 49.60 0.00
C ALA A 211 16.36 49.92 -0.81
N ASN A 212 17.24 50.73 -0.22
CA ASN A 212 18.55 51.03 -0.83
C ASN A 212 19.53 49.83 -0.86
N VAL A 213 19.04 48.64 -0.56
CA VAL A 213 19.81 47.39 -0.52
C VAL A 213 19.16 46.38 -1.46
N PHE A 214 19.90 45.98 -2.49
CA PHE A 214 19.48 44.90 -3.38
C PHE A 214 20.23 43.63 -2.99
N PRO A 215 19.54 42.51 -2.68
CA PRO A 215 20.23 41.25 -2.48
C PRO A 215 20.98 40.86 -3.74
N GLN A 216 22.26 40.54 -3.59
CA GLN A 216 23.14 40.19 -4.73
C GLN A 216 22.78 38.83 -5.34
N ASP A 217 22.04 38.00 -4.64
CA ASP A 217 21.58 36.70 -5.09
C ASP A 217 20.16 36.37 -4.61
N ARG A 218 19.60 35.34 -5.21
CA ARG A 218 18.26 34.83 -4.90
C ARG A 218 18.17 34.21 -3.51
N ALA A 219 19.32 33.76 -2.94
CA ALA A 219 19.36 33.05 -1.65
C ALA A 219 18.82 33.90 -0.49
N ALA A 220 19.02 35.22 -0.54
CA ALA A 220 18.49 36.12 0.49
C ALA A 220 16.95 36.19 0.48
N ILE A 221 16.35 36.23 -0.72
CA ILE A 221 14.88 36.22 -0.88
C ILE A 221 14.31 34.85 -0.48
N ASP A 222 14.97 33.76 -0.85
CA ASP A 222 14.55 32.41 -0.48
C ASP A 222 14.61 32.21 1.03
N GLU A 223 15.61 32.79 1.72
CA GLU A 223 15.70 32.75 3.18
C GLU A 223 14.60 33.59 3.86
N ILE A 224 14.26 34.76 3.33
CA ILE A 224 13.13 35.56 3.85
C ILE A 224 11.81 34.77 3.71
N ASN A 225 11.59 34.14 2.56
CA ASN A 225 10.40 33.31 2.35
C ASN A 225 10.36 32.13 3.33
N ARG A 226 11.50 31.46 3.56
CA ARG A 226 11.60 30.36 4.51
C ARG A 226 11.24 30.81 5.93
N LEU A 227 11.76 31.98 6.35
CA LEU A 227 11.45 32.56 7.66
C LEU A 227 9.95 32.93 7.77
N GLU A 228 9.38 33.56 6.74
CA GLU A 228 7.93 33.84 6.69
C GLU A 228 7.11 32.57 6.88
N ASP A 229 7.44 31.50 6.14
CA ASP A 229 6.74 30.23 6.23
C ASP A 229 6.86 29.60 7.64
N GLU A 230 8.03 29.71 8.27
CA GLU A 230 8.21 29.26 9.66
C GLU A 230 7.34 30.05 10.63
N TYR A 231 7.35 31.39 10.55
CA TYR A 231 6.54 32.23 11.43
C TYR A 231 5.03 32.04 11.19
N ILE A 232 4.59 31.94 9.92
CA ILE A 232 3.20 31.66 9.60
C ILE A 232 2.79 30.29 10.19
N SER A 233 3.68 29.30 10.14
CA SER A 233 3.39 27.96 10.66
C SER A 233 3.09 27.93 12.16
N LEU A 234 3.60 28.88 12.92
CA LEU A 234 3.28 29.04 14.34
C LEU A 234 1.81 29.36 14.58
N PHE A 235 1.15 29.99 13.61
CA PHE A 235 -0.27 30.31 13.65
C PHE A 235 -1.12 29.31 12.87
N SER A 236 -0.71 28.97 11.65
CA SER A 236 -1.48 28.09 10.75
C SER A 236 -1.37 26.62 11.07
N GLY A 237 -0.30 26.22 11.78
CA GLY A 237 0.07 24.84 12.00
C GLY A 237 0.89 24.25 10.83
N LYS A 238 1.30 23.01 11.00
CA LYS A 238 2.08 22.26 10.01
C LYS A 238 1.37 20.96 9.62
N SER A 239 1.49 20.57 8.36
CA SER A 239 0.97 19.29 7.89
C SER A 239 2.06 18.48 7.20
N HIS A 240 2.07 17.19 7.45
CA HIS A 240 2.94 16.24 6.77
C HIS A 240 2.12 15.18 6.07
N ARG A 241 2.48 14.82 4.84
CA ARG A 241 1.83 13.78 4.04
C ARG A 241 2.80 12.65 3.79
N GLU A 242 2.34 11.44 4.05
CA GLU A 242 3.11 10.22 3.85
C GLU A 242 2.24 9.24 3.06
N ILE A 243 2.80 8.63 2.00
CA ILE A 243 2.13 7.59 1.24
C ILE A 243 2.63 6.25 1.75
N LYS A 244 1.69 5.40 2.19
CA LYS A 244 1.98 4.03 2.64
C LYS A 244 1.35 3.02 1.70
N SER A 245 2.09 1.94 1.46
CA SER A 245 1.66 0.83 0.63
C SER A 245 1.58 -0.43 1.46
N PHE A 246 0.45 -1.15 1.35
CA PHE A 246 0.20 -2.41 2.04
C PHE A 246 -0.08 -3.49 1.00
N LYS A 247 0.40 -4.71 1.25
CA LYS A 247 0.18 -5.84 0.36
C LYS A 247 -0.68 -6.90 1.05
N TYR A 248 -1.64 -7.43 0.32
CA TYR A 248 -2.49 -8.53 0.78
C TYR A 248 -2.53 -9.61 -0.28
N PHE A 249 -2.30 -10.83 0.16
CA PHE A 249 -2.41 -12.02 -0.67
C PHE A 249 -3.77 -12.68 -0.47
N PHE A 250 -4.41 -13.06 -1.56
CA PHE A 250 -5.75 -13.64 -1.51
C PHE A 250 -5.88 -14.77 -2.52
N VAL A 251 -6.23 -15.95 -2.04
CA VAL A 251 -6.52 -17.13 -2.88
C VAL A 251 -8.04 -17.30 -2.96
N PRO A 252 -8.65 -17.09 -4.12
CA PRO A 252 -10.09 -17.28 -4.29
C PRO A 252 -10.48 -18.76 -4.23
N SER A 253 -11.61 -19.06 -3.61
CA SER A 253 -12.24 -20.38 -3.62
C SER A 253 -13.62 -20.33 -4.26
N LYS A 254 -14.12 -21.48 -4.74
CA LYS A 254 -15.47 -21.56 -5.36
C LYS A 254 -16.59 -21.13 -4.40
N GLU A 255 -16.40 -21.33 -3.10
CA GLU A 255 -17.37 -20.98 -2.06
C GLU A 255 -17.51 -19.47 -1.86
N MET A 256 -16.51 -18.71 -2.30
CA MET A 256 -16.44 -17.25 -2.19
C MET A 256 -17.16 -16.52 -3.32
N VAL A 257 -17.55 -17.26 -4.38
CA VAL A 257 -18.24 -16.69 -5.55
C VAL A 257 -19.59 -16.15 -5.14
N GLY A 258 -19.90 -14.92 -5.57
CA GLY A 258 -21.14 -14.22 -5.26
C GLY A 258 -21.28 -13.73 -3.82
N LYS A 259 -20.24 -13.87 -3.00
CA LYS A 259 -20.21 -13.39 -1.61
C LYS A 259 -19.19 -12.27 -1.44
N PRO A 260 -19.43 -11.31 -0.54
CA PRO A 260 -18.43 -10.32 -0.16
C PRO A 260 -17.37 -10.96 0.74
N ASN A 261 -16.10 -10.91 0.33
CA ASN A 261 -14.98 -11.46 1.08
C ASN A 261 -14.12 -10.30 1.58
N ILE A 262 -13.93 -10.18 2.89
CA ILE A 262 -13.17 -9.08 3.49
C ILE A 262 -11.68 -9.35 3.29
N ILE A 263 -10.97 -8.37 2.69
CA ILE A 263 -9.51 -8.42 2.54
C ILE A 263 -8.84 -7.72 3.72
N PHE A 264 -9.27 -6.49 3.99
CA PHE A 264 -8.81 -5.65 5.09
C PHE A 264 -9.92 -4.68 5.49
N ARG A 265 -9.66 -3.87 6.51
CA ARG A 265 -10.58 -2.79 6.89
C ARG A 265 -9.85 -1.45 6.86
N PHE A 266 -10.60 -0.39 6.68
CA PHE A 266 -10.08 0.97 6.59
C PHE A 266 -10.85 1.94 7.48
N SER A 267 -10.10 2.71 8.28
CA SER A 267 -10.61 3.81 9.10
C SER A 267 -9.90 5.12 8.74
N PRO A 268 -10.61 6.25 8.63
CA PRO A 268 -9.98 7.56 8.45
C PRO A 268 -9.05 7.96 9.60
N GLU A 269 -9.23 7.39 10.79
CA GLU A 269 -8.43 7.68 11.99
C GLU A 269 -7.23 6.73 12.14
N SER A 270 -7.46 5.44 11.90
CA SER A 270 -6.47 4.38 12.15
C SER A 270 -5.76 3.90 10.87
N GLY A 271 -6.29 4.26 9.70
CA GLY A 271 -5.76 3.83 8.41
C GLY A 271 -6.20 2.42 8.02
N VAL A 272 -5.26 1.68 7.44
CA VAL A 272 -5.46 0.28 7.05
C VAL A 272 -5.27 -0.59 8.28
N VAL A 273 -6.30 -1.36 8.63
CA VAL A 273 -6.34 -2.25 9.79
C VAL A 273 -6.69 -3.69 9.39
N ASP A 274 -6.42 -4.64 10.26
CA ASP A 274 -6.68 -6.05 10.00
C ASP A 274 -8.15 -6.33 9.72
N SER A 275 -8.43 -7.40 8.97
CA SER A 275 -9.79 -7.81 8.59
C SER A 275 -10.70 -8.12 9.80
N LYS A 276 -10.11 -8.47 10.94
CA LYS A 276 -10.83 -8.77 12.21
C LYS A 276 -11.11 -7.53 13.04
N ASP A 277 -10.42 -6.40 12.77
CA ASP A 277 -10.61 -5.16 13.53
C ASP A 277 -11.90 -4.46 13.09
N ILE A 278 -12.88 -4.41 13.99
CA ILE A 278 -14.21 -3.82 13.72
C ILE A 278 -14.23 -2.29 13.69
N SER A 279 -13.14 -1.63 14.05
CA SER A 279 -13.05 -0.15 14.05
C SER A 279 -13.09 0.45 12.65
N GLY A 280 -12.67 -0.32 11.63
CA GLY A 280 -12.66 0.10 10.23
C GLY A 280 -13.82 -0.43 9.41
N ARG A 281 -14.15 0.29 8.32
CA ARG A 281 -15.09 -0.21 7.30
C ARG A 281 -14.46 -1.37 6.53
N PRO A 282 -15.20 -2.45 6.24
CA PRO A 282 -14.68 -3.57 5.47
C PRO A 282 -14.42 -3.17 4.02
N ILE A 283 -13.25 -3.54 3.50
CA ILE A 283 -12.93 -3.52 2.09
C ILE A 283 -13.06 -4.95 1.61
N VAL A 284 -13.98 -5.16 0.69
CA VAL A 284 -14.38 -6.49 0.26
C VAL A 284 -14.06 -6.72 -1.20
N VAL A 285 -13.69 -7.96 -1.53
CA VAL A 285 -13.62 -8.47 -2.90
C VAL A 285 -14.87 -9.28 -3.20
N GLU A 286 -15.48 -8.99 -4.32
CA GLU A 286 -16.61 -9.72 -4.90
C GLU A 286 -16.13 -10.42 -6.18
N LEU A 287 -16.39 -11.72 -6.25
CA LEU A 287 -16.01 -12.58 -7.37
C LEU A 287 -17.29 -12.98 -8.11
N ASN A 288 -17.46 -12.46 -9.31
CA ASN A 288 -18.62 -12.76 -10.14
C ASN A 288 -18.19 -13.61 -11.35
N SER A 289 -18.37 -14.92 -11.24
CA SER A 289 -18.09 -15.88 -12.33
C SER A 289 -19.05 -15.66 -13.50
N THR A 290 -18.54 -15.79 -14.72
CA THR A 290 -19.39 -15.78 -15.93
C THR A 290 -20.14 -17.09 -16.11
N GLY A 291 -19.74 -18.17 -15.42
CA GLY A 291 -20.36 -19.49 -15.45
C GLY A 291 -20.22 -20.24 -16.79
N LYS A 292 -19.41 -19.72 -17.73
CA LYS A 292 -19.32 -20.30 -19.08
C LYS A 292 -18.52 -21.60 -19.10
N VAL A 293 -17.53 -21.74 -18.28
CA VAL A 293 -16.64 -22.90 -18.23
C VAL A 293 -17.01 -23.84 -17.10
N SER A 294 -17.37 -23.30 -15.93
CA SER A 294 -17.74 -24.09 -14.75
C SER A 294 -19.01 -24.91 -14.94
N ASN A 295 -19.90 -24.51 -15.85
CA ASN A 295 -21.15 -25.19 -16.16
C ASN A 295 -21.02 -26.22 -17.30
N VAL A 296 -19.82 -26.50 -17.79
CA VAL A 296 -19.60 -27.53 -18.82
C VAL A 296 -19.72 -28.90 -18.18
N ASN A 297 -20.77 -29.64 -18.57
CA ASN A 297 -20.93 -31.04 -18.19
C ASN A 297 -19.96 -31.91 -19.00
N MET A 298 -18.91 -32.41 -18.30
CA MET A 298 -17.97 -33.33 -18.89
C MET A 298 -18.60 -34.73 -19.00
N VAL A 299 -18.88 -35.12 -20.20
CA VAL A 299 -19.32 -36.50 -20.49
C VAL A 299 -18.08 -37.37 -20.69
N SER A 300 -17.86 -38.31 -19.79
CA SER A 300 -16.81 -39.33 -19.98
C SER A 300 -17.15 -40.16 -21.19
N ARG A 301 -16.30 -40.10 -22.23
CA ARG A 301 -16.37 -41.13 -23.31
C ARG A 301 -15.77 -42.39 -22.73
N ASP A 302 -16.59 -43.43 -22.71
CA ASP A 302 -16.15 -44.79 -22.35
C ASP A 302 -15.16 -45.30 -23.40
N ASN A 303 -13.91 -44.96 -23.23
CA ASN A 303 -12.82 -45.54 -24.01
C ASN A 303 -12.32 -46.79 -23.27
N SER A 304 -13.01 -47.89 -23.51
CA SER A 304 -12.80 -49.21 -22.92
C SER A 304 -11.45 -49.86 -23.17
N GLY A 305 -10.44 -49.12 -23.61
CA GLY A 305 -9.07 -49.57 -23.86
C GLY A 305 -7.95 -48.75 -23.24
N LEU A 306 -8.25 -47.53 -22.75
CA LEU A 306 -7.23 -46.68 -22.15
C LEU A 306 -7.29 -46.79 -20.63
N LYS A 307 -6.16 -47.18 -20.00
CA LYS A 307 -6.04 -47.19 -18.54
C LYS A 307 -6.21 -45.78 -18.01
N GLN A 308 -6.75 -45.65 -16.82
CA GLN A 308 -7.06 -44.38 -16.14
C GLN A 308 -5.85 -43.45 -16.02
N TYR A 309 -4.63 -43.99 -16.14
CA TYR A 309 -3.34 -43.30 -15.95
C TYR A 309 -2.66 -42.82 -17.24
N ASP A 310 -3.23 -43.05 -18.42
CA ASP A 310 -2.61 -42.64 -19.68
C ASP A 310 -3.09 -41.27 -20.16
N LYS A 311 -3.37 -40.32 -19.26
CA LYS A 311 -4.00 -39.04 -19.55
C LYS A 311 -3.31 -37.90 -18.88
N LEU A 312 -2.97 -36.85 -19.63
CA LEU A 312 -2.49 -35.59 -19.04
C LEU A 312 -3.68 -34.79 -18.48
N TYR A 313 -3.55 -34.35 -17.22
CA TYR A 313 -4.54 -33.50 -16.58
C TYR A 313 -4.14 -32.03 -16.78
N TYR A 314 -5.13 -31.19 -17.09
CA TYR A 314 -4.97 -29.77 -17.18
C TYR A 314 -6.27 -29.05 -16.75
N ARG A 315 -6.18 -27.77 -16.48
CA ARG A 315 -7.31 -26.99 -15.99
C ARG A 315 -7.61 -25.84 -16.95
N ILE A 316 -8.89 -25.70 -17.32
CA ILE A 316 -9.36 -24.55 -18.11
C ILE A 316 -9.82 -23.47 -17.14
N PRO A 317 -9.27 -22.25 -17.20
CA PRO A 317 -9.66 -21.18 -16.26
C PRO A 317 -11.06 -20.65 -16.57
N GLU A 318 -11.79 -20.27 -15.54
CA GLU A 318 -13.04 -19.52 -15.64
C GLU A 318 -12.76 -18.02 -15.67
N LEU A 319 -13.48 -17.28 -16.51
CA LEU A 319 -13.42 -15.83 -16.57
C LEU A 319 -14.29 -15.23 -15.47
N VAL A 320 -13.71 -14.42 -14.61
CA VAL A 320 -14.35 -13.86 -13.42
C VAL A 320 -14.16 -12.35 -13.39
N ASN A 321 -15.22 -11.61 -13.07
CA ASN A 321 -15.13 -10.20 -12.74
C ASN A 321 -14.79 -10.07 -11.26
N VAL A 322 -13.65 -9.48 -10.98
CA VAL A 322 -13.14 -9.20 -9.63
C VAL A 322 -13.38 -7.74 -9.32
N ARG A 323 -14.19 -7.45 -8.32
CA ARG A 323 -14.55 -6.10 -7.90
C ARG A 323 -14.14 -5.88 -6.46
N VAL A 324 -13.45 -4.77 -6.18
CA VAL A 324 -13.12 -4.35 -4.81
C VAL A 324 -13.94 -3.12 -4.44
N THR A 325 -14.59 -3.16 -3.30
CA THR A 325 -15.49 -2.08 -2.86
C THR A 325 -15.40 -1.86 -1.34
N ASP A 326 -15.68 -0.62 -0.90
CA ASP A 326 -15.87 -0.27 0.52
C ASP A 326 -17.36 -0.26 0.92
N GLY A 327 -18.23 -0.88 0.09
CA GLY A 327 -19.68 -0.87 0.25
C GLY A 327 -20.37 0.38 -0.31
N ARG A 328 -19.64 1.46 -0.57
CA ARG A 328 -20.16 2.71 -1.15
C ARG A 328 -19.53 3.02 -2.51
N ARG A 329 -18.22 2.84 -2.62
CA ARG A 329 -17.43 3.17 -3.81
C ARG A 329 -16.78 1.92 -4.37
N ASN A 330 -16.68 1.87 -5.69
CA ASN A 330 -15.84 0.90 -6.37
C ASN A 330 -14.39 1.40 -6.30
N LEU A 331 -13.51 0.60 -5.68
CA LEU A 331 -12.10 0.90 -5.49
C LEU A 331 -11.21 0.25 -6.55
N GLY A 332 -11.71 -0.81 -7.19
CA GLY A 332 -11.01 -1.52 -8.25
C GLY A 332 -11.94 -2.52 -8.94
N ASN A 333 -11.78 -2.66 -10.25
CA ASN A 333 -12.50 -3.64 -11.04
C ASN A 333 -11.54 -4.22 -12.07
N SER A 334 -11.51 -5.54 -12.15
CA SER A 334 -10.67 -6.26 -13.09
C SER A 334 -11.35 -7.52 -13.58
N ARG A 335 -11.01 -7.95 -14.78
CA ARG A 335 -11.49 -9.17 -15.39
C ARG A 335 -10.33 -10.16 -15.46
N GLN A 336 -10.44 -11.30 -14.76
CA GLN A 336 -9.34 -12.23 -14.55
C GLN A 336 -9.74 -13.67 -14.83
N TYR A 337 -8.76 -14.45 -15.27
CA TYR A 337 -8.90 -15.91 -15.37
C TYR A 337 -8.54 -16.55 -14.03
N ILE A 338 -9.48 -17.32 -13.47
CA ILE A 338 -9.27 -18.05 -12.21
C ILE A 338 -9.29 -19.55 -12.52
N TYR A 339 -8.14 -20.19 -12.38
CA TYR A 339 -7.95 -21.57 -12.77
C TYR A 339 -8.75 -22.56 -11.89
N GLN A 340 -8.74 -22.37 -10.58
CA GLN A 340 -9.43 -23.26 -9.63
C GLN A 340 -10.95 -23.22 -9.74
N PHE A 341 -11.53 -22.28 -10.48
CA PHE A 341 -12.96 -22.23 -10.73
C PHE A 341 -13.39 -23.09 -11.90
N GLY A 342 -12.47 -23.35 -12.83
CA GLY A 342 -12.74 -24.18 -13.99
C GLY A 342 -12.63 -25.68 -13.72
N PRO A 343 -13.07 -26.52 -14.67
CA PRO A 343 -12.98 -27.97 -14.57
C PRO A 343 -11.56 -28.45 -14.83
N VAL A 344 -11.20 -29.56 -14.19
CA VAL A 344 -10.02 -30.34 -14.55
C VAL A 344 -10.40 -31.27 -15.69
N ILE A 345 -9.67 -31.19 -16.78
CA ILE A 345 -9.87 -31.97 -17.99
C ILE A 345 -8.67 -32.88 -18.21
N ASN A 346 -8.89 -34.02 -18.85
CA ASN A 346 -7.85 -34.93 -19.25
C ASN A 346 -7.66 -34.95 -20.77
N LEU A 347 -6.38 -34.94 -21.17
CA LEU A 347 -5.99 -35.07 -22.55
C LEU A 347 -5.32 -36.44 -22.74
N PRO A 348 -5.77 -37.30 -23.71
CA PRO A 348 -5.09 -38.55 -24.00
C PRO A 348 -3.62 -38.28 -24.37
N ALA A 349 -2.71 -39.11 -23.86
CA ALA A 349 -1.26 -38.92 -24.07
C ALA A 349 -0.85 -39.05 -25.56
N ASN A 350 -1.66 -39.74 -26.35
CA ASN A 350 -1.45 -39.91 -27.79
C ASN A 350 -2.06 -38.76 -28.64
N TYR A 351 -2.74 -37.80 -28.02
CA TYR A 351 -3.29 -36.64 -28.73
C TYR A 351 -2.17 -35.60 -28.93
N ILE A 352 -2.00 -35.12 -30.15
CA ILE A 352 -1.00 -34.06 -30.44
C ILE A 352 -1.72 -32.74 -30.60
N ILE A 353 -1.39 -31.77 -29.72
CA ILE A 353 -1.93 -30.41 -29.78
C ILE A 353 -1.32 -29.69 -30.99
N GLY A 354 -2.17 -29.14 -31.84
CA GLY A 354 -1.74 -28.34 -33.00
C GLY A 354 -1.52 -29.11 -34.31
N LYS A 355 -2.00 -30.34 -34.39
CA LYS A 355 -2.13 -31.07 -35.70
C LYS A 355 -3.56 -31.15 -36.15
#